data_ae44da9005a61cc1bf98f1d66a91d911
#
_entry.id   ae44da9005a61cc1bf98f1d66a91d911
#
_cell.length_a   1.000
_cell.length_b   1.000
_cell.length_c   1.000
_cell.angle_alpha   90.00
_cell.angle_beta   90.00
_cell.angle_gamma   90.00
#
_symmetry.space_group_name_H-M   'P 1'
#
loop_
_entity.id
_entity.type
_entity.pdbx_description
1 polymer ?
#
loop_
_entity_poly.entity_id
_entity_poly.type
_entity_poly.pdbx_seq_one_letter_code
_entity_poly.pdbx_strand_id
1 'polypeptide(L)'
;MAWLFLYIEIYNPTSQSIDLSSYVLKLEQDGKGTWTKEATLSGSLASKSVIIYKNSQATAYTGEAIVNNDVINFNGNDPVGLFKNGELIDLFGASSETPGQAVADFAKDKTFRRKATVKAPSTVFNAEEWEVLAKDDVSGLGSHTME
;
A
#
# COMPACT_ATOMS: atom_id res chain seq x y z
N MET A 1 -0.69 6.45 0.64
CA MET A 1 0.02 5.14 0.71
C MET A 1 1.25 5.21 -0.19
N ALA A 2 2.39 4.78 0.31
CA ALA A 2 3.56 4.52 -0.50
C ALA A 2 3.66 3.01 -0.74
N TRP A 3 4.04 2.62 -1.93
CA TRP A 3 4.16 1.23 -2.31
C TRP A 3 5.57 1.01 -2.86
N LEU A 4 6.34 0.20 -2.16
CA LEU A 4 7.70 -0.18 -2.51
C LEU A 4 7.75 -1.70 -2.64
N PHE A 5 8.72 -2.18 -3.39
CA PHE A 5 9.01 -3.62 -3.36
C PHE A 5 9.26 -4.07 -1.90
N LEU A 6 8.33 -4.84 -1.35
CA LEU A 6 8.31 -5.35 0.02
C LEU A 6 8.06 -4.31 1.15
N TYR A 7 7.49 -3.16 0.85
CA TYR A 7 7.02 -2.19 1.86
C TYR A 7 5.65 -1.62 1.46
N ILE A 8 4.83 -1.31 2.46
CA ILE A 8 3.63 -0.49 2.32
C ILE A 8 3.63 0.53 3.45
N GLU A 9 3.42 1.81 3.11
CA GLU A 9 3.24 2.89 4.08
C GLU A 9 1.83 3.45 3.99
N ILE A 10 1.18 3.59 5.14
CA ILE A 10 -0.13 4.20 5.29
C ILE A 10 0.00 5.50 6.07
N TYR A 11 -0.64 6.56 5.59
CA TYR A 11 -0.64 7.89 6.19
C TYR A 11 -2.01 8.24 6.77
N ASN A 12 -2.02 8.83 7.97
CA ASN A 12 -3.23 9.41 8.58
C ASN A 12 -3.27 10.93 8.30
N PRO A 13 -4.09 11.40 7.35
CA PRO A 13 -4.17 12.83 7.03
C PRO A 13 -5.03 13.63 7.99
N THR A 14 -5.71 13.00 8.93
CA THR A 14 -6.67 13.66 9.83
C THR A 14 -5.96 14.38 10.98
N SER A 15 -6.72 15.19 11.70
CA SER A 15 -6.24 15.88 12.91
C SER A 15 -6.35 15.03 14.19
N GLN A 16 -6.80 13.78 14.09
CA GLN A 16 -6.99 12.87 15.21
C GLN A 16 -6.31 11.53 14.96
N SER A 17 -6.00 10.82 16.03
CA SER A 17 -5.54 9.42 15.94
C SER A 17 -6.65 8.54 15.37
N ILE A 18 -6.25 7.53 14.60
CA ILE A 18 -7.12 6.52 14.03
C ILE A 18 -6.83 5.18 14.70
N ASP A 19 -7.89 4.50 15.14
CA ASP A 19 -7.83 3.10 15.57
C ASP A 19 -7.80 2.21 14.31
N LEU A 20 -6.71 1.45 14.15
CA LEU A 20 -6.49 0.61 12.97
C LEU A 20 -7.23 -0.72 13.00
N SER A 21 -7.89 -1.08 14.10
CA SER A 21 -8.54 -2.39 14.26
C SER A 21 -9.69 -2.66 13.28
N SER A 22 -10.27 -1.61 12.68
CA SER A 22 -11.29 -1.73 11.64
C SER A 22 -10.75 -1.77 10.21
N TYR A 23 -9.41 -1.74 10.06
CA TYR A 23 -8.75 -1.71 8.75
C TYR A 23 -8.10 -3.05 8.44
N VAL A 24 -8.15 -3.43 7.17
CA VAL A 24 -7.54 -4.65 6.64
C VAL A 24 -6.80 -4.31 5.35
N LEU A 25 -5.54 -4.74 5.24
CA LEU A 25 -4.82 -4.79 3.97
C LEU A 25 -5.12 -6.10 3.27
N LYS A 26 -5.40 -6.06 1.97
CA LYS A 26 -5.59 -7.25 1.15
C LYS A 26 -4.70 -7.23 -0.08
N LEU A 27 -4.25 -8.41 -0.48
CA LEU A 27 -3.45 -8.64 -1.68
C LEU A 27 -4.27 -9.46 -2.68
N GLU A 28 -4.29 -9.02 -3.92
CA GLU A 28 -4.83 -9.77 -5.04
C GLU A 28 -3.68 -10.34 -5.86
N GLN A 29 -3.39 -11.60 -5.69
CA GLN A 29 -2.27 -12.24 -6.36
C GLN A 29 -2.46 -12.24 -7.88
N ASP A 30 -1.45 -11.75 -8.60
CA ASP A 30 -1.43 -11.62 -10.08
C ASP A 30 -2.58 -10.79 -10.67
N GLY A 31 -3.33 -10.05 -9.88
CA GLY A 31 -4.46 -9.26 -10.37
C GLY A 31 -5.60 -10.07 -11.01
N LYS A 32 -5.82 -11.29 -10.51
CA LYS A 32 -6.79 -12.24 -11.09
C LYS A 32 -8.25 -11.99 -10.70
N GLY A 33 -8.55 -10.93 -9.97
CA GLY A 33 -9.91 -10.58 -9.59
C GLY A 33 -10.37 -11.14 -8.25
N THR A 34 -9.47 -11.73 -7.47
CA THR A 34 -9.79 -12.31 -6.15
C THR A 34 -8.75 -11.91 -5.12
N TRP A 35 -9.19 -11.37 -3.99
CA TRP A 35 -8.34 -11.09 -2.84
C TRP A 35 -7.93 -12.42 -2.19
N THR A 36 -6.62 -12.72 -2.22
CA THR A 36 -6.08 -14.03 -1.81
C THR A 36 -5.39 -14.01 -0.46
N LYS A 37 -4.94 -12.84 -0.01
CA LYS A 37 -4.28 -12.66 1.29
C LYS A 37 -4.83 -11.43 1.98
N GLU A 38 -4.88 -11.48 3.30
CA GLU A 38 -5.31 -10.34 4.10
C GLU A 38 -4.53 -10.23 5.41
N ALA A 39 -4.44 -9.01 5.93
CA ALA A 39 -3.87 -8.69 7.22
C ALA A 39 -4.76 -7.68 7.93
N THR A 40 -5.35 -8.08 9.05
CA THR A 40 -6.06 -7.16 9.94
C THR A 40 -5.04 -6.29 10.66
N LEU A 41 -5.22 -4.97 10.58
CA LEU A 41 -4.33 -4.03 11.23
C LEU A 41 -4.70 -3.87 12.71
N SER A 42 -3.79 -3.33 13.49
CA SER A 42 -4.01 -3.08 14.91
C SER A 42 -3.24 -1.86 15.40
N GLY A 43 -3.58 -1.39 16.58
CA GLY A 43 -2.97 -0.23 17.19
C GLY A 43 -3.59 1.09 16.75
N SER A 44 -2.93 2.18 17.10
CA SER A 44 -3.36 3.54 16.82
C SER A 44 -2.35 4.25 15.92
N LEU A 45 -2.84 4.91 14.89
CA LEU A 45 -2.04 5.74 14.00
C LEU A 45 -2.30 7.22 14.33
N ALA A 46 -1.30 7.89 14.88
CA ALA A 46 -1.41 9.29 15.29
C ALA A 46 -1.71 10.22 14.11
N SER A 47 -2.27 11.39 14.42
CA SER A 47 -2.51 12.46 13.43
C SER A 47 -1.23 12.80 12.67
N LYS A 48 -1.34 12.94 11.34
CA LYS A 48 -0.23 13.34 10.46
C LYS A 48 1.00 12.43 10.52
N SER A 49 0.79 11.18 10.91
CA SER A 49 1.84 10.16 11.03
C SER A 49 1.65 9.05 10.02
N VAL A 50 2.68 8.24 9.85
CA VAL A 50 2.69 7.06 8.98
C VAL A 50 2.90 5.79 9.80
N ILE A 51 2.44 4.67 9.26
CA ILE A 51 2.78 3.33 9.72
C ILE A 51 3.29 2.52 8.52
N ILE A 52 4.34 1.75 8.75
CA ILE A 52 5.03 1.00 7.69
C ILE A 52 4.92 -0.49 7.97
N TYR A 53 4.51 -1.23 6.95
CA TYR A 53 4.50 -2.70 6.93
C TYR A 53 5.57 -3.18 5.95
N LYS A 54 6.26 -4.25 6.31
CA LYS A 54 7.32 -4.80 5.47
C LYS A 54 7.31 -6.33 5.42
N ASN A 55 7.90 -6.86 4.38
CA ASN A 55 8.32 -8.27 4.36
C ASN A 55 9.57 -8.44 5.25
N SER A 56 9.71 -9.60 5.89
CA SER A 56 10.87 -9.90 6.75
C SER A 56 12.20 -9.85 6.01
N GLN A 57 12.22 -10.05 4.71
CA GLN A 57 13.41 -9.99 3.87
C GLN A 57 13.79 -8.58 3.44
N ALA A 58 12.95 -7.59 3.71
CA ALA A 58 13.20 -6.20 3.34
C ALA A 58 14.16 -5.55 4.34
N THR A 59 15.32 -5.11 3.89
CA THR A 59 16.40 -4.57 4.74
C THR A 59 16.82 -3.15 4.39
N ALA A 60 16.30 -2.58 3.29
CA ALA A 60 16.71 -1.25 2.82
C ALA A 60 16.28 -0.12 3.78
N TYR A 61 15.12 -0.25 4.43
CA TYR A 61 14.62 0.70 5.42
C TYR A 61 14.99 0.21 6.83
N THR A 62 15.66 1.06 7.60
CA THR A 62 16.14 0.75 8.94
C THR A 62 15.28 1.34 10.06
N GLY A 63 14.24 2.09 9.71
CA GLY A 63 13.28 2.64 10.66
C GLY A 63 12.28 1.60 11.16
N GLU A 64 11.33 2.06 11.96
CA GLU A 64 10.30 1.22 12.55
C GLU A 64 9.34 0.71 11.48
N ALA A 65 9.09 -0.59 11.44
CA ALA A 65 8.17 -1.23 10.52
C ALA A 65 7.63 -2.54 11.10
N ILE A 66 6.39 -2.86 10.76
CA ILE A 66 5.71 -4.10 11.19
C ILE A 66 5.89 -5.16 10.11
N VAL A 67 6.36 -6.34 10.49
CA VAL A 67 6.53 -7.46 9.58
C VAL A 67 5.20 -8.14 9.30
N ASN A 68 4.87 -8.29 8.02
CA ASN A 68 3.77 -9.12 7.55
C ASN A 68 4.15 -9.76 6.21
N ASN A 69 4.36 -11.06 6.19
CA ASN A 69 4.80 -11.80 5.01
C ASN A 69 3.64 -12.32 4.13
N ASP A 70 2.40 -12.21 4.59
CA ASP A 70 1.24 -12.66 3.82
C ASP A 70 0.85 -11.62 2.76
N VAL A 71 0.62 -10.37 3.18
CA VAL A 71 0.22 -9.29 2.27
C VAL A 71 1.43 -8.61 1.63
N ILE A 72 2.52 -8.41 2.38
CA ILE A 72 3.72 -7.76 1.85
C ILE A 72 4.57 -8.82 1.15
N ASN A 73 4.06 -9.34 0.05
CA ASN A 73 4.67 -10.39 -0.75
C ASN A 73 4.28 -10.26 -2.22
N PHE A 74 4.44 -9.07 -2.76
CA PHE A 74 4.07 -8.72 -4.13
C PHE A 74 5.33 -8.64 -5.03
N ASN A 75 5.15 -8.83 -6.32
CA ASN A 75 6.23 -8.89 -7.31
C ASN A 75 6.04 -7.96 -8.51
N GLY A 76 5.02 -7.12 -8.51
CA GLY A 76 4.83 -6.07 -9.53
C GLY A 76 3.53 -6.12 -10.29
N ASN A 77 2.75 -7.20 -10.19
CA ASN A 77 1.43 -7.33 -10.80
C ASN A 77 0.32 -7.70 -9.79
N ASP A 78 0.56 -7.44 -8.51
CA ASP A 78 -0.34 -7.77 -7.41
C ASP A 78 -1.00 -6.49 -6.88
N PRO A 79 -2.28 -6.22 -7.17
CA PRO A 79 -3.01 -5.13 -6.55
C PRO A 79 -3.08 -5.27 -5.03
N VAL A 80 -3.02 -4.13 -4.34
CA VAL A 80 -3.15 -4.04 -2.89
C VAL A 80 -4.28 -3.08 -2.56
N GLY A 81 -5.20 -3.52 -1.71
CA GLY A 81 -6.33 -2.72 -1.23
C GLY A 81 -6.26 -2.46 0.27
N LEU A 82 -6.64 -1.24 0.67
CA LEU A 82 -6.93 -0.90 2.05
C LEU A 82 -8.45 -0.90 2.22
N PHE A 83 -8.92 -1.72 3.17
CA PHE A 83 -10.35 -1.87 3.50
C PHE A 83 -10.62 -1.30 4.88
N LYS A 84 -11.79 -0.70 5.05
CA LYS A 84 -12.31 -0.26 6.33
C LYS A 84 -13.72 -0.82 6.54
N ASN A 85 -13.94 -1.53 7.64
CA ASN A 85 -15.22 -2.19 7.93
C ASN A 85 -15.75 -3.04 6.75
N GLY A 86 -14.84 -3.73 6.05
CA GLY A 86 -15.17 -4.60 4.92
C GLY A 86 -15.32 -3.90 3.57
N GLU A 87 -15.21 -2.57 3.51
CA GLU A 87 -15.28 -1.80 2.27
C GLU A 87 -13.91 -1.35 1.79
N LEU A 88 -13.64 -1.51 0.50
CA LEU A 88 -12.44 -0.97 -0.15
C LEU A 88 -12.48 0.57 -0.10
N ILE A 89 -11.41 1.18 0.43
CA ILE A 89 -11.29 2.63 0.50
C ILE A 89 -10.11 3.20 -0.27
N ASP A 90 -9.06 2.39 -0.49
CA ASP A 90 -7.89 2.81 -1.28
C ASP A 90 -7.35 1.62 -2.05
N LEU A 91 -6.92 1.84 -3.29
CA LEU A 91 -6.45 0.79 -4.19
C LEU A 91 -5.16 1.20 -4.88
N PHE A 92 -4.16 0.33 -4.83
CA PHE A 92 -2.97 0.38 -5.65
C PHE A 92 -3.00 -0.77 -6.67
N GLY A 93 -2.88 -0.44 -7.96
CA GLY A 93 -2.95 -1.42 -9.04
C GLY A 93 -4.38 -1.66 -9.53
N ALA A 94 -4.50 -2.50 -10.53
CA ALA A 94 -5.79 -2.86 -11.12
C ALA A 94 -5.86 -4.35 -11.42
N SER A 95 -7.04 -4.91 -11.22
CA SER A 95 -7.35 -6.28 -11.59
C SER A 95 -7.48 -6.47 -13.10
N SER A 96 -7.33 -7.69 -13.56
CA SER A 96 -7.63 -8.06 -14.94
C SER A 96 -9.11 -7.83 -15.26
N GLU A 97 -9.38 -7.35 -16.47
CA GLU A 97 -10.75 -7.29 -17.00
C GLU A 97 -11.36 -8.69 -17.21
N THR A 98 -10.50 -9.69 -17.36
CA THR A 98 -10.91 -11.09 -17.47
C THR A 98 -10.58 -11.82 -16.16
N PRO A 99 -11.59 -12.21 -15.36
CA PRO A 99 -11.38 -12.93 -14.10
C PRO A 99 -10.54 -14.20 -14.30
N GLY A 100 -9.59 -14.44 -13.40
CA GLY A 100 -8.68 -15.58 -13.43
C GLY A 100 -7.45 -15.43 -14.31
N GLN A 101 -7.37 -14.38 -15.13
CA GLN A 101 -6.17 -14.05 -15.91
C GLN A 101 -5.28 -13.08 -15.14
N ALA A 102 -3.97 -13.29 -15.20
CA ALA A 102 -3.00 -12.38 -14.60
C ALA A 102 -2.92 -11.06 -15.38
N VAL A 103 -2.70 -9.96 -14.66
CA VAL A 103 -2.37 -8.66 -15.28
C VAL A 103 -0.87 -8.57 -15.57
N ALA A 104 -0.52 -7.70 -16.50
CA ALA A 104 0.88 -7.37 -16.76
C ALA A 104 1.49 -6.62 -15.57
N ASP A 105 2.82 -6.69 -15.43
CA ASP A 105 3.55 -5.94 -14.42
C ASP A 105 3.32 -4.43 -14.58
N PHE A 106 2.83 -3.78 -13.52
CA PHE A 106 2.66 -2.33 -13.49
C PHE A 106 3.63 -1.65 -12.51
N ALA A 107 4.23 -2.40 -11.60
CA ALA A 107 5.05 -1.86 -10.51
C ALA A 107 6.37 -2.61 -10.28
N LYS A 108 6.74 -3.54 -11.17
CA LYS A 108 7.97 -4.31 -11.03
C LYS A 108 9.21 -3.42 -11.00
N ASP A 109 10.09 -3.66 -10.02
CA ASP A 109 11.35 -2.94 -9.85
C ASP A 109 11.19 -1.41 -9.72
N LYS A 110 10.09 -0.96 -9.11
CA LYS A 110 9.79 0.46 -8.90
C LYS A 110 9.31 0.73 -7.49
N THR A 111 9.47 1.98 -7.07
CA THR A 111 8.85 2.55 -5.89
C THR A 111 7.81 3.56 -6.31
N PHE A 112 6.64 3.51 -5.67
CA PHE A 112 5.55 4.46 -5.92
C PHE A 112 5.28 5.26 -4.64
N ARG A 113 5.28 6.58 -4.76
CA ARG A 113 4.92 7.51 -3.69
C ARG A 113 3.74 8.35 -4.16
N ARG A 114 2.67 8.39 -3.36
CA ARG A 114 1.54 9.27 -3.68
C ARG A 114 1.97 10.73 -3.62
N LYS A 115 1.58 11.51 -4.62
CA LYS A 115 1.91 12.94 -4.71
C LYS A 115 1.26 13.72 -3.56
N ALA A 116 1.93 14.77 -3.10
CA ALA A 116 1.44 15.64 -2.03
C ALA A 116 0.10 16.33 -2.35
N THR A 117 -0.20 16.51 -3.63
CA THR A 117 -1.44 17.11 -4.12
C THR A 117 -2.66 16.20 -4.03
N VAL A 118 -2.45 14.89 -3.80
CA VAL A 118 -3.55 13.92 -3.64
C VAL A 118 -4.03 13.94 -2.19
N LYS A 119 -5.29 14.33 -1.98
CA LYS A 119 -5.85 14.62 -0.64
C LYS A 119 -6.85 13.58 -0.14
N ALA A 120 -7.14 12.56 -0.94
CA ALA A 120 -8.10 11.53 -0.59
C ALA A 120 -7.68 10.16 -1.14
N PRO A 121 -8.08 9.06 -0.47
CA PRO A 121 -7.95 7.73 -1.04
C PRO A 121 -8.87 7.55 -2.24
N SER A 122 -8.59 6.55 -3.06
CA SER A 122 -9.41 6.22 -4.23
C SER A 122 -9.55 4.72 -4.40
N THR A 123 -10.74 4.26 -4.73
CA THR A 123 -11.02 2.87 -5.08
C THR A 123 -10.70 2.53 -6.55
N VAL A 124 -10.24 3.52 -7.30
CA VAL A 124 -9.76 3.36 -8.68
C VAL A 124 -8.30 3.79 -8.75
N PHE A 125 -7.44 2.93 -9.25
CA PHE A 125 -6.03 3.24 -9.41
C PHE A 125 -5.82 4.21 -10.57
N ASN A 126 -5.17 5.34 -10.28
CA ASN A 126 -4.74 6.32 -11.27
C ASN A 126 -3.23 6.53 -11.11
N ALA A 127 -2.44 6.07 -12.07
CA ALA A 127 -0.98 6.16 -12.03
C ALA A 127 -0.47 7.62 -11.97
N GLU A 128 -1.24 8.59 -12.46
CA GLU A 128 -0.88 10.01 -12.42
C GLU A 128 -0.85 10.60 -11.00
N GLU A 129 -1.49 9.94 -10.04
CA GLU A 129 -1.46 10.33 -8.63
C GLU A 129 -0.14 9.97 -7.93
N TRP A 130 0.74 9.26 -8.61
CA TRP A 130 1.94 8.67 -8.02
C TRP A 130 3.22 9.19 -8.68
N GLU A 131 4.23 9.41 -7.86
CA GLU A 131 5.62 9.55 -8.29
C GLU A 131 6.24 8.17 -8.40
N VAL A 132 6.91 7.91 -9.51
CA VAL A 132 7.59 6.63 -9.76
C VAL A 132 9.09 6.83 -9.54
N LEU A 133 9.65 6.08 -8.62
CA LEU A 133 11.04 6.13 -8.21
C LEU A 133 11.74 4.80 -8.49
N ALA A 134 13.06 4.78 -8.34
CA ALA A 134 13.86 3.57 -8.52
C ALA A 134 13.47 2.47 -7.52
N LYS A 135 13.81 1.24 -7.87
CA LYS A 135 13.67 0.09 -6.97
C LYS A 135 14.38 0.37 -5.63
N ASP A 136 13.72 -0.02 -4.55
CA ASP A 136 14.25 0.11 -3.18
C ASP A 136 14.60 1.55 -2.77
N ASP A 137 14.01 2.56 -3.42
CA ASP A 137 14.11 3.93 -2.95
C ASP A 137 13.24 4.12 -1.70
N VAL A 138 13.86 3.97 -0.54
CA VAL A 138 13.21 4.12 0.78
C VAL A 138 13.34 5.54 1.36
N SER A 139 13.88 6.48 0.61
CA SER A 139 14.17 7.84 1.08
C SER A 139 12.92 8.60 1.56
N GLY A 140 11.75 8.24 1.05
CA GLY A 140 10.48 8.85 1.44
C GLY A 140 9.74 8.15 2.57
N LEU A 141 10.20 7.00 3.04
CA LEU A 141 9.54 6.28 4.14
C LEU A 141 9.74 7.00 5.48
N GLY A 142 8.72 6.95 6.32
CA GLY A 142 8.72 7.54 7.66
C GLY A 142 7.99 8.87 7.77
N SER A 143 7.63 9.50 6.66
CA SER A 143 6.82 10.72 6.62
C SER A 143 6.09 10.88 5.30
N HIS A 144 4.98 11.61 5.32
CA HIS A 144 4.26 11.99 4.11
C HIS A 144 3.76 13.42 4.25
N THR A 145 3.79 14.17 3.15
CA THR A 145 3.26 15.54 3.07
C THR A 145 2.03 15.55 2.17
N MET A 146 0.99 16.24 2.63
CA MET A 146 -0.23 16.50 1.87
C MET A 146 -0.46 18.01 1.84
N GLU A 147 -0.48 18.61 0.66
CA GLU A 147 -0.60 20.07 0.44
C GLU A 147 -2.06 20.55 0.35
#